data_184e0ab8b6c547f446a0ecc9d50f8d47
#
_entry.id   184e0ab8b6c547f446a0ecc9d50f8d47
#
_cell.length_a   1.000
_cell.length_b   1.000
_cell.length_c   1.000
_cell.angle_alpha   90.00
_cell.angle_beta   90.00
_cell.angle_gamma   90.00
#
_symmetry.space_group_name_H-M   'P 1'
#
loop_
_entity.id
_entity.type
_entity.pdbx_description
1 polymer ?
#
loop_
_entity_poly.entity_id
_entity_poly.type
_entity_poly.pdbx_seq_one_letter_code
_entity_poly.pdbx_strand_id
1 'polypeptide(L)'
;MILETLVIVLYTISLLLIFMYSLAQLNLLFNYLSSKKVKDDSPKFDLSNPDEIPYITIQLPVYNEMYVMERLLDNIAKIDYPKDKLEIQVLDDSTDETVETTLKHVQKLQATGLDIKHITRTDRKGFKAGALK
;
A
#
# COMPACT_ATOMS: atom_id res chain seq x y z
N MET A 1 -25.02 -43.54 -20.37
CA MET A 1 -26.14 -42.59 -20.34
C MET A 1 -26.05 -41.62 -19.15
N ILE A 2 -26.20 -42.03 -17.89
CA ILE A 2 -26.09 -41.11 -16.71
C ILE A 2 -24.73 -40.44 -16.62
N LEU A 3 -23.62 -41.16 -16.77
CA LEU A 3 -22.26 -40.60 -16.70
C LEU A 3 -21.99 -39.61 -17.84
N GLU A 4 -22.43 -39.91 -19.06
CA GLU A 4 -22.28 -39.03 -20.22
C GLU A 4 -23.05 -37.72 -20.00
N THR A 5 -24.30 -37.81 -19.49
CA THR A 5 -25.11 -36.63 -19.15
C THR A 5 -24.45 -35.81 -18.08
N LEU A 6 -23.88 -36.43 -17.02
CA LEU A 6 -23.16 -35.74 -15.95
C LEU A 6 -21.95 -34.97 -16.50
N VAL A 7 -21.15 -35.58 -17.36
CA VAL A 7 -20.00 -34.96 -18.01
C VAL A 7 -20.41 -33.74 -18.84
N ILE A 8 -21.48 -33.89 -19.65
CA ILE A 8 -21.98 -32.77 -20.47
C ILE A 8 -22.46 -31.60 -19.59
N VAL A 9 -23.18 -31.91 -18.50
CA VAL A 9 -23.65 -30.87 -17.56
C VAL A 9 -22.48 -30.11 -16.91
N LEU A 10 -21.49 -30.83 -16.38
CA LEU A 10 -20.30 -30.23 -15.78
C LEU A 10 -19.51 -29.38 -16.80
N TYR A 11 -19.36 -29.89 -18.02
CA TYR A 11 -18.70 -29.16 -19.09
C TYR A 11 -19.44 -27.87 -19.43
N THR A 12 -20.77 -27.93 -19.56
CA THR A 12 -21.60 -26.75 -19.85
C THR A 12 -21.50 -25.70 -18.72
N ILE A 13 -21.54 -26.14 -17.46
CA ILE A 13 -21.37 -25.23 -16.31
C ILE A 13 -20.00 -24.56 -16.36
N SER A 14 -18.93 -25.33 -16.64
CA SER A 14 -17.58 -24.79 -16.74
C SER A 14 -17.47 -23.73 -17.84
N LEU A 15 -18.06 -23.99 -19.01
CA LEU A 15 -18.08 -23.02 -20.10
C LEU A 15 -18.83 -21.74 -19.73
N LEU A 16 -19.96 -21.84 -19.02
CA LEU A 16 -20.70 -20.66 -18.53
C LEU A 16 -19.87 -19.84 -17.54
N LEU A 17 -19.17 -20.48 -16.62
CA LEU A 17 -18.30 -19.77 -15.66
C LEU A 17 -17.16 -19.05 -16.37
N ILE A 18 -16.50 -19.69 -17.34
CA ILE A 18 -15.45 -19.07 -18.15
C ILE A 18 -15.99 -17.89 -18.94
N PHE A 19 -17.17 -18.02 -19.52
CA PHE A 19 -17.82 -16.95 -20.26
C PHE A 19 -18.13 -15.74 -19.36
N MET A 20 -18.73 -15.97 -18.18
CA MET A 20 -19.00 -14.91 -17.21
C MET A 20 -17.72 -14.20 -16.74
N TYR A 21 -16.66 -14.98 -16.48
CA TYR A 21 -15.35 -14.41 -16.14
C TYR A 21 -14.80 -13.54 -17.29
N SER A 22 -14.91 -13.99 -18.53
CA SER A 22 -14.47 -13.24 -19.71
C SER A 22 -15.23 -11.92 -19.87
N LEU A 23 -16.53 -11.90 -19.57
CA LEU A 23 -17.32 -10.66 -19.58
C LEU A 23 -16.85 -9.68 -18.49
N ALA A 24 -16.51 -10.17 -17.31
CA ALA A 24 -15.96 -9.34 -16.25
C ALA A 24 -14.60 -8.73 -16.66
N GLN A 25 -13.71 -9.51 -17.29
CA GLN A 25 -12.45 -9.01 -17.83
C GLN A 25 -12.65 -7.97 -18.93
N LEU A 26 -13.62 -8.18 -19.80
CA LEU A 26 -13.97 -7.22 -20.84
C LEU A 26 -14.45 -5.89 -20.25
N ASN A 27 -15.26 -5.93 -19.20
CA ASN A 27 -15.69 -4.73 -18.46
C ASN A 27 -14.49 -3.96 -17.88
N LEU A 28 -13.54 -4.67 -17.23
CA LEU A 28 -12.32 -4.05 -16.72
C LEU A 28 -11.49 -3.39 -17.83
N LEU A 29 -11.40 -4.06 -18.99
CA LEU A 29 -10.70 -3.49 -20.15
C LEU A 29 -11.35 -2.19 -20.63
N PHE A 30 -12.70 -2.16 -20.76
CA PHE A 30 -13.41 -0.96 -21.15
C PHE A 30 -13.22 0.18 -20.15
N ASN A 31 -13.30 -0.11 -18.85
CA ASN A 31 -13.06 0.88 -17.80
C ASN A 31 -11.63 1.43 -17.87
N TYR A 32 -10.63 0.57 -18.07
CA TYR A 32 -9.24 0.98 -18.24
C TYR A 32 -9.03 1.89 -19.46
N LEU A 33 -9.60 1.51 -20.63
CA LEU A 33 -9.49 2.30 -21.85
C LEU A 33 -10.22 3.65 -21.73
N SER A 34 -11.32 3.68 -20.98
CA SER A 34 -12.06 4.92 -20.70
C SER A 34 -11.30 5.83 -19.74
N SER A 35 -10.68 5.27 -18.71
CA SER A 35 -9.89 6.05 -17.75
C SER A 35 -8.65 6.68 -18.37
N LYS A 36 -8.04 6.06 -19.38
CA LYS A 36 -6.92 6.66 -20.14
C LYS A 36 -7.27 7.98 -20.85
N LYS A 37 -8.56 8.26 -21.05
CA LYS A 37 -9.03 9.52 -21.65
C LYS A 37 -9.25 10.62 -20.63
N VAL A 38 -9.20 10.32 -19.35
CA VAL A 38 -9.27 11.33 -18.29
C VAL A 38 -7.99 12.15 -18.36
N LYS A 39 -8.13 13.45 -18.60
CA LYS A 39 -6.99 14.38 -18.52
C LYS A 39 -6.44 14.34 -17.11
N ASP A 40 -5.13 14.31 -17.03
CA ASP A 40 -4.43 14.49 -15.76
C ASP A 40 -4.61 15.95 -15.30
N ASP A 41 -5.65 16.18 -14.52
CA ASP A 41 -5.93 17.45 -13.85
C ASP A 41 -5.23 17.53 -12.47
N SER A 42 -4.21 16.68 -12.25
CA SER A 42 -3.41 16.73 -11.03
C SER A 42 -2.84 18.13 -10.83
N PRO A 43 -2.93 18.69 -9.63
CA PRO A 43 -2.35 19.99 -9.35
C PRO A 43 -0.84 19.94 -9.66
N LYS A 44 -0.38 20.85 -10.49
CA LYS A 44 1.04 21.01 -10.79
C LYS A 44 1.63 21.97 -9.76
N PHE A 45 2.48 21.46 -8.89
CA PHE A 45 3.22 22.27 -7.94
C PHE A 45 4.52 22.75 -8.57
N ASP A 46 4.87 24.01 -8.35
CA ASP A 46 6.21 24.50 -8.67
C ASP A 46 7.16 24.06 -7.55
N LEU A 47 7.89 22.97 -7.79
CA LEU A 47 8.86 22.44 -6.84
C LEU A 47 10.09 23.36 -6.63
N SER A 48 10.24 24.40 -7.45
CA SER A 48 11.26 25.43 -7.25
C SER A 48 10.83 26.51 -6.25
N ASN A 49 9.51 26.61 -5.96
CA ASN A 49 8.96 27.51 -4.96
C ASN A 49 8.72 26.75 -3.63
N PRO A 50 9.52 26.99 -2.56
CA PRO A 50 9.35 26.30 -1.29
C PRO A 50 7.97 26.46 -0.66
N ASP A 51 7.26 27.58 -0.93
CA ASP A 51 5.94 27.85 -0.34
C ASP A 51 4.84 27.00 -0.99
N GLU A 52 5.03 26.56 -2.22
CA GLU A 52 4.07 25.70 -2.94
C GLU A 52 4.27 24.21 -2.68
N ILE A 53 5.38 23.80 -2.07
CA ILE A 53 5.63 22.40 -1.73
C ILE A 53 4.70 22.00 -0.58
N PRO A 54 3.79 21.01 -0.79
CA PRO A 54 2.84 20.60 0.25
C PRO A 54 3.55 19.85 1.39
N TYR A 55 2.98 19.89 2.58
CA TYR A 55 3.36 18.99 3.65
C TYR A 55 2.78 17.60 3.39
N ILE A 56 3.61 16.55 3.48
CA ILE A 56 3.18 15.18 3.27
C ILE A 56 3.51 14.30 4.48
N THR A 57 2.60 13.37 4.79
CA THR A 57 2.80 12.33 5.80
C THR A 57 2.80 10.98 5.10
N ILE A 58 3.86 10.20 5.26
CA ILE A 58 3.96 8.81 4.77
C ILE A 58 3.63 7.87 5.92
N GLN A 59 2.56 7.09 5.79
CA GLN A 59 2.17 6.07 6.76
C GLN A 59 2.60 4.69 6.30
N LEU A 60 3.37 3.99 7.13
CA LEU A 60 3.93 2.66 6.87
C LEU A 60 3.31 1.64 7.84
N PRO A 61 2.21 0.98 7.47
CA PRO A 61 1.64 -0.07 8.31
C PRO A 61 2.49 -1.34 8.25
N VAL A 62 2.97 -1.79 9.41
CA VAL A 62 3.90 -2.92 9.57
C VAL A 62 3.30 -3.98 10.48
N TYR A 63 3.57 -5.26 10.17
CA TYR A 63 3.20 -6.38 11.03
C TYR A 63 4.15 -7.57 10.82
N ASN A 64 5.00 -7.87 11.81
CA ASN A 64 5.94 -9.01 11.84
C ASN A 64 6.81 -9.12 10.57
N GLU A 65 7.44 -8.01 10.16
CA GLU A 65 8.23 -7.91 8.94
C GLU A 65 9.72 -7.60 9.24
N MET A 66 10.29 -8.19 10.28
CA MET A 66 11.64 -7.89 10.79
C MET A 66 12.72 -7.83 9.70
N TYR A 67 12.74 -8.79 8.78
CA TYR A 67 13.82 -8.89 7.78
C TYR A 67 13.78 -7.82 6.67
N VAL A 68 12.68 -7.10 6.53
CA VAL A 68 12.56 -6.08 5.48
C VAL A 68 12.56 -4.65 6.04
N MET A 69 12.39 -4.49 7.35
CA MET A 69 12.21 -3.20 8.00
C MET A 69 13.37 -2.24 7.79
N GLU A 70 14.61 -2.66 8.04
CA GLU A 70 15.78 -1.81 7.85
C GLU A 70 15.86 -1.29 6.40
N ARG A 71 15.72 -2.20 5.44
CA ARG A 71 15.77 -1.83 4.01
C ARG A 71 14.63 -0.90 3.62
N LEU A 72 13.42 -1.11 4.16
CA LEU A 72 12.26 -0.26 3.91
C LEU A 72 12.52 1.16 4.42
N LEU A 73 12.91 1.28 5.68
CA LEU A 73 13.17 2.57 6.33
C LEU A 73 14.34 3.33 5.68
N ASP A 74 15.42 2.64 5.32
CA ASP A 74 16.55 3.23 4.60
C ASP A 74 16.16 3.75 3.21
N ASN A 75 15.22 3.08 2.52
CA ASN A 75 14.75 3.54 1.22
C ASN A 75 13.80 4.74 1.35
N ILE A 76 12.92 4.73 2.35
CA ILE A 76 12.03 5.88 2.63
C ILE A 76 12.86 7.11 3.04
N ALA A 77 13.92 6.91 3.83
CA ALA A 77 14.81 7.99 4.23
C ALA A 77 15.59 8.65 3.07
N LYS A 78 15.67 7.98 1.91
CA LYS A 78 16.33 8.50 0.69
C LYS A 78 15.39 9.30 -0.21
N ILE A 79 14.11 9.46 0.16
CA ILE A 79 13.17 10.26 -0.62
C ILE A 79 13.69 11.70 -0.69
N ASP A 80 13.83 12.20 -1.91
CA ASP A 80 14.22 13.57 -2.18
C ASP A 80 13.02 14.51 -2.00
N TYR A 81 12.82 14.94 -0.74
CA TYR A 81 11.76 15.84 -0.33
C TYR A 81 12.24 16.72 0.82
N PRO A 82 11.78 17.99 0.93
CA PRO A 82 12.15 18.86 2.05
C PRO A 82 11.81 18.22 3.40
N LYS A 83 12.81 18.06 4.26
CA LYS A 83 12.66 17.35 5.54
C LYS A 83 11.69 18.04 6.50
N ASP A 84 11.55 19.34 6.41
CA ASP A 84 10.63 20.16 7.18
C ASP A 84 9.17 20.03 6.72
N LYS A 85 8.94 19.39 5.57
CA LYS A 85 7.62 19.15 4.99
C LYS A 85 7.28 17.66 4.82
N LEU A 86 8.13 16.77 5.34
CA LEU A 86 7.97 15.32 5.28
C LEU A 86 7.88 14.74 6.69
N GLU A 87 6.77 14.12 7.01
CA GLU A 87 6.59 13.28 8.20
C GLU A 87 6.48 11.80 7.79
N ILE A 88 7.13 10.92 8.54
CA ILE A 88 7.02 9.47 8.37
C ILE A 88 6.45 8.86 9.64
N GLN A 89 5.38 8.10 9.51
CA GLN A 89 4.74 7.39 10.61
C GLN A 89 4.83 5.88 10.36
N VAL A 90 5.63 5.18 11.17
CA VAL A 90 5.69 3.72 11.17
C VAL A 90 4.61 3.21 12.11
N LEU A 91 3.52 2.68 11.54
CA LEU A 91 2.36 2.16 12.28
C LEU A 91 2.59 0.67 12.55
N ASP A 92 3.22 0.35 13.68
CA ASP A 92 3.72 -0.98 13.98
C ASP A 92 2.76 -1.76 14.89
N ASP A 93 2.11 -2.76 14.29
CA ASP A 93 1.21 -3.70 14.96
C ASP A 93 1.90 -5.04 15.29
N SER A 94 3.22 -5.11 15.19
CA SER A 94 3.99 -6.34 15.36
C SER A 94 3.94 -6.86 16.81
N THR A 95 4.10 -8.16 16.93
CA THR A 95 4.09 -8.89 18.22
C THR A 95 5.40 -9.66 18.46
N ASP A 96 6.34 -9.53 17.54
CA ASP A 96 7.64 -10.19 17.55
C ASP A 96 8.81 -9.18 17.67
N GLU A 97 10.03 -9.60 17.37
CA GLU A 97 11.25 -8.81 17.43
C GLU A 97 11.25 -7.62 16.44
N THR A 98 10.28 -7.54 15.52
CA THR A 98 10.11 -6.42 14.58
C THR A 98 9.99 -5.09 15.33
N VAL A 99 9.27 -5.07 16.47
CA VAL A 99 9.04 -3.85 17.26
C VAL A 99 10.37 -3.23 17.71
N GLU A 100 11.25 -4.06 18.29
CA GLU A 100 12.53 -3.58 18.81
C GLU A 100 13.48 -3.16 17.69
N THR A 101 13.55 -3.95 16.62
CA THR A 101 14.36 -3.66 15.44
C THR A 101 13.92 -2.36 14.77
N THR A 102 12.61 -2.18 14.58
CA THR A 102 12.02 -0.95 14.03
C THR A 102 12.33 0.26 14.90
N LEU A 103 12.14 0.15 16.22
CA LEU A 103 12.42 1.25 17.16
C LEU A 103 13.87 1.72 17.07
N LYS A 104 14.83 0.79 17.11
CA LYS A 104 16.26 1.11 17.00
C LYS A 104 16.59 1.83 15.70
N HIS A 105 16.03 1.36 14.60
CA HIS A 105 16.26 1.95 13.28
C HIS A 105 15.63 3.33 13.14
N VAL A 106 14.41 3.52 13.64
CA VAL A 106 13.74 4.82 13.69
C VAL A 106 14.57 5.84 14.49
N GLN A 107 15.06 5.46 15.67
CA GLN A 107 15.93 6.35 16.48
C GLN A 107 17.20 6.76 15.73
N LYS A 108 17.81 5.84 14.99
CA LYS A 108 18.98 6.12 14.14
C LYS A 108 18.64 7.14 13.05
N LEU A 109 17.49 7.02 12.40
CA LEU A 109 17.05 7.93 11.35
C LEU A 109 16.64 9.30 11.92
N GLN A 110 15.99 9.34 13.09
CA GLN A 110 15.69 10.60 13.79
C GLN A 110 16.95 11.41 14.07
N ALA A 111 18.06 10.75 14.42
CA ALA A 111 19.35 11.41 14.65
C ALA A 111 19.92 12.08 13.38
N THR A 112 19.44 11.73 12.18
CA THR A 112 19.78 12.40 10.90
C THR A 112 18.90 13.63 10.59
N GLY A 113 17.99 13.98 11.51
CA GLY A 113 17.06 15.12 11.35
C GLY A 113 15.81 14.79 10.53
N LEU A 114 15.46 13.50 10.39
CA LEU A 114 14.23 13.07 9.73
C LEU A 114 13.07 13.07 10.74
N ASP A 115 11.92 13.66 10.38
CA ASP A 115 10.70 13.56 11.18
C ASP A 115 10.02 12.20 10.97
N ILE A 116 10.49 11.20 11.71
CA ILE A 116 9.99 9.83 11.67
C ILE A 116 9.52 9.39 13.06
N LYS A 117 8.35 8.79 13.14
CA LYS A 117 7.70 8.35 14.37
C LYS A 117 7.41 6.87 14.35
N HIS A 118 7.71 6.18 15.43
CA HIS A 118 7.31 4.78 15.65
C HIS A 118 6.06 4.77 16.52
N ILE A 119 4.95 4.35 15.94
CA ILE A 119 3.63 4.34 16.58
C ILE A 119 3.21 2.88 16.74
N THR A 120 3.06 2.44 17.99
CA THR A 120 2.55 1.12 18.35
C THR A 120 1.16 1.24 18.96
N ARG A 121 0.34 0.22 18.79
CA ARG A 121 -0.97 0.15 19.44
C ARG A 121 -1.18 -1.21 20.09
N THR A 122 -1.94 -1.24 21.18
CA THR A 122 -2.27 -2.47 21.91
C THR A 122 -3.48 -3.19 21.35
N ASP A 123 -4.37 -2.49 20.64
CA ASP A 123 -5.60 -3.05 20.05
C ASP A 123 -5.49 -3.03 18.51
N ARG A 124 -5.52 -4.23 17.93
CA ARG A 124 -5.41 -4.44 16.47
C ARG A 124 -6.76 -4.47 15.76
N LYS A 125 -7.82 -3.88 16.34
CA LYS A 125 -9.11 -3.81 15.66
C LYS A 125 -8.99 -3.14 14.29
N GLY A 126 -9.54 -3.81 13.27
CA GLY A 126 -9.50 -3.33 11.89
C GLY A 126 -8.19 -3.59 11.15
N PHE A 127 -7.24 -4.33 11.72
CA PHE A 127 -5.95 -4.66 11.08
C PHE A 127 -5.26 -3.42 10.47
N LYS A 128 -4.74 -3.52 9.24
CA LYS A 128 -4.11 -2.39 8.53
C LYS A 128 -5.04 -1.18 8.40
N ALA A 129 -6.31 -1.38 8.08
CA ALA A 129 -7.27 -0.27 7.97
C ALA A 129 -7.52 0.45 9.30
N GLY A 130 -7.41 -0.28 10.43
CA GLY A 130 -7.49 0.30 11.77
C GLY A 130 -6.23 1.06 12.18
N ALA A 131 -5.06 0.73 11.63
CA ALA A 131 -3.82 1.45 11.87
C ALA A 131 -3.77 2.81 11.15
N LEU A 132 -4.50 2.94 10.05
CA LEU A 132 -4.52 4.14 9.20
C LEU A 132 -5.60 5.17 9.63
N LYS A 133 -6.29 4.95 10.75
CA LYS A 133 -7.26 5.90 11.33
C LYS A 133 -6.59 6.84 12.31
#